data_77d884fff9a1705f23ae2205b800b7d7
#
_entry.id   77d884fff9a1705f23ae2205b800b7d7
#
_cell.length_a   1.000
_cell.length_b   1.000
_cell.length_c   1.000
_cell.angle_alpha   90.00
_cell.angle_beta   90.00
_cell.angle_gamma   90.00
#
_symmetry.space_group_name_H-M   'P 1'
#
loop_
_entity.id
_entity.type
_entity.pdbx_description
1 polymer ?
#
loop_
_entity_poly.entity_id
_entity_poly.type
_entity_poly.pdbx_seq_one_letter_code
_entity_poly.pdbx_strand_id
1 'polypeptide(L)' 'MDNPRNSMKRARPQPRLLLSKKEAAISLGMSVRHFERHVQAHVRCVRSGQRTLYHLRDLEQWAEDEATINGRAA' A
#
# COMPACT_ATOMS: atom_id res chain seq x y z
N MET A 1 -27.13 12.15 -7.84
CA MET A 1 -26.44 12.03 -8.10
C MET A 1 -25.97 11.60 -7.80
N ASP A 2 -26.14 11.74 -7.78
CA ASP A 2 -25.37 11.45 -7.91
C ASP A 2 -25.07 11.13 -7.45
N ASN A 3 -25.36 11.40 -7.35
CA ASN A 3 -24.66 11.29 -7.34
C ASN A 3 -24.32 11.10 -6.94
N PRO A 4 -24.56 11.25 -6.89
CA PRO A 4 -23.79 11.22 -6.91
C PRO A 4 -23.51 10.83 -6.52
N ARG A 5 -23.71 10.93 -6.43
CA ARG A 5 -23.10 10.70 -6.53
C ARG A 5 -22.52 10.39 -6.38
N ASN A 6 -22.88 10.59 -6.47
CA ASN A 6 -22.06 10.43 -6.77
C ASN A 6 -21.47 10.21 -6.53
N SER A 7 -21.70 10.43 -6.46
CA SER A 7 -20.81 10.33 -6.64
C SER A 7 -20.27 9.93 -6.37
N MET A 8 -20.46 10.05 -6.42
CA MET A 8 -19.72 9.78 -6.42
C MET A 8 -19.31 9.49 -6.36
N LYS A 9 -19.81 9.70 -6.33
CA LYS A 9 -19.24 9.59 -6.34
C LYS A 9 -18.81 9.24 -6.37
N ARG A 10 -19.20 9.09 -6.59
CA ARG A 10 -18.63 8.67 -6.70
C ARG A 10 -17.86 8.71 -6.87
N ALA A 11 -18.53 8.41 -6.80
CA ALA A 11 -17.36 9.14 -7.03
C ALA A 11 -16.09 8.32 -7.17
N ARG A 12 -15.12 8.88 -7.76
CA ARG A 12 -13.84 8.25 -7.90
C ARG A 12 -13.13 8.10 -6.56
N PRO A 13 -12.58 6.92 -6.26
CA PRO A 13 -11.90 6.74 -4.98
C PRO A 13 -10.68 7.63 -4.87
N GLN A 14 -10.47 8.16 -3.68
CA GLN A 14 -9.30 8.96 -3.38
C GLN A 14 -8.13 8.02 -3.06
N PRO A 15 -6.90 8.36 -3.46
CA PRO A 15 -5.74 7.60 -3.02
C PRO A 15 -5.62 7.68 -1.50
N ARG A 16 -5.34 6.59 -0.87
CA ARG A 16 -5.17 6.57 0.58
C ARG A 16 -3.72 6.77 0.92
N LEU A 17 -3.48 7.57 1.95
CA LEU A 17 -2.12 7.75 2.45
C LEU A 17 -1.68 6.57 3.28
N LEU A 18 -2.61 5.95 3.98
CA LEU A 18 -2.31 4.84 4.88
C LEU A 18 -3.14 3.63 4.47
N LEU A 19 -2.50 2.48 4.52
CA LEU A 19 -3.11 1.22 4.11
C LEU A 19 -2.98 0.20 5.23
N SER A 20 -3.98 -0.66 5.37
CA SER A 20 -3.86 -1.80 6.27
C SER A 20 -2.81 -2.75 5.72
N LYS A 21 -2.39 -3.71 6.55
CA LYS A 21 -1.42 -4.72 6.11
C LYS A 21 -1.92 -5.46 4.86
N LYS A 22 -3.19 -5.84 4.88
CA LYS A 22 -3.79 -6.55 3.76
C LYS A 22 -3.79 -5.69 2.50
N GLU A 23 -4.22 -4.44 2.65
CA GLU A 23 -4.24 -3.51 1.52
C GLU A 23 -2.84 -3.23 0.99
N ALA A 24 -1.88 -3.10 1.90
CA ALA A 24 -0.49 -2.87 1.51
C ALA A 24 0.05 -4.05 0.70
N ALA A 25 -0.21 -5.26 1.16
CA ALA A 25 0.21 -6.46 0.45
C ALA A 25 -0.42 -6.52 -0.94
N ILE A 26 -1.73 -6.28 -1.01
CA ILE A 26 -2.45 -6.30 -2.28
C ILE A 26 -1.88 -5.25 -3.24
N SER A 27 -1.61 -4.04 -2.75
CA SER A 27 -1.09 -2.99 -3.62
C SER A 27 0.29 -3.33 -4.16
N LEU A 28 1.06 -4.13 -3.45
CA LEU A 28 2.37 -4.59 -3.92
C LEU A 28 2.27 -5.90 -4.72
N GLY A 29 1.07 -6.45 -4.85
CA GLY A 29 0.87 -7.66 -5.64
C GLY A 29 1.35 -8.93 -4.95
N MET A 30 1.32 -8.97 -3.63
CA MET A 30 1.84 -10.12 -2.89
C MET A 30 0.87 -10.55 -1.78
N SER A 31 1.11 -11.71 -1.22
CA SER A 31 0.33 -12.20 -0.09
C SER A 31 0.73 -11.45 1.18
N VAL A 32 -0.15 -11.47 2.18
CA VAL A 32 0.15 -10.88 3.48
C VAL A 32 1.39 -11.54 4.08
N ARG A 33 1.51 -12.85 3.95
CA ARG A 33 2.65 -13.57 4.50
C ARG A 33 3.96 -13.13 3.87
N HIS A 34 3.96 -12.94 2.55
CA HIS A 34 5.14 -12.48 1.84
C HIS A 34 5.50 -11.06 2.28
N PHE A 35 4.49 -10.22 2.42
CA PHE A 35 4.65 -8.85 2.90
C PHE A 35 5.31 -8.84 4.29
N GLU A 36 4.81 -9.68 5.19
CA GLU A 36 5.35 -9.76 6.54
C GLU A 36 6.81 -10.19 6.55
N ARG A 37 7.17 -11.08 5.66
CA ARG A 37 8.53 -11.63 5.62
C ARG A 37 9.54 -10.71 4.95
N HIS A 38 9.10 -9.99 3.92
CA HIS A 38 10.06 -9.31 3.03
C HIS A 38 9.92 -7.80 2.98
N VAL A 39 8.82 -7.24 3.40
CA VAL A 39 8.57 -5.81 3.26
C VAL A 39 8.41 -5.13 4.61
N GLN A 40 7.71 -5.78 5.53
CA GLN A 40 7.28 -5.14 6.77
C GLN A 40 8.41 -4.50 7.56
N ALA A 41 9.57 -5.14 7.61
CA ALA A 41 10.70 -4.63 8.38
C ALA A 41 11.37 -3.41 7.74
N HIS A 42 11.04 -3.13 6.49
CA HIS A 42 11.70 -2.07 5.72
C HIS A 42 10.83 -0.85 5.51
N VAL A 43 9.60 -0.87 6.00
CA VAL A 43 8.68 0.26 5.84
C VAL A 43 8.16 0.67 7.20
N ARG A 44 7.88 1.95 7.35
CA ARG A 44 7.36 2.47 8.61
C ARG A 44 5.88 2.15 8.74
N CYS A 45 5.44 2.00 9.96
CA CYS A 45 4.02 1.82 10.22
C CYS A 45 3.52 2.92 11.14
N VAL A 46 2.21 3.15 11.06
CA VAL A 46 1.53 4.11 11.92
C VAL A 46 0.55 3.30 12.78
N ARG A 47 0.64 3.50 14.09
CA ARG A 47 -0.30 2.89 15.01
C ARG A 47 -1.43 3.85 15.28
N SER A 48 -2.65 3.41 15.01
CA SER A 48 -3.83 4.23 15.25
C SER A 48 -4.88 3.36 15.93
N GLY A 49 -5.07 3.58 17.24
CA GLY A 49 -5.90 2.70 18.03
C GLY A 49 -5.31 1.30 18.02
N GLN A 50 -6.10 0.33 17.62
CA GLN A 50 -5.63 -1.05 17.53
C GLN A 50 -5.18 -1.43 16.12
N ARG A 51 -5.11 -0.45 15.24
CA ARG A 51 -4.76 -0.71 13.84
C ARG A 51 -3.31 -0.35 13.59
N THR A 52 -2.67 -1.17 12.77
CA THR A 52 -1.34 -0.87 12.24
C THR A 52 -1.51 -0.55 10.76
N LEU A 53 -1.04 0.61 10.36
CA LEU A 53 -1.22 1.08 9.00
C LEU A 53 0.14 1.36 8.38
N TYR A 54 0.23 1.23 7.07
CA TYR A 54 1.48 1.42 6.35
C TYR A 54 1.35 2.60 5.40
N HIS A 55 2.37 3.43 5.37
CA HIS A 55 2.36 4.64 4.57
C HIS A 55 2.55 4.28 3.11
N LEU A 56 1.65 4.74 2.26
CA LEU A 56 1.71 4.45 0.83
C LEU A 56 3.06 4.87 0.22
N ARG A 57 3.53 6.02 0.62
CA ARG A 57 4.78 6.56 0.11
C ARG A 57 5.98 5.64 0.43
N ASP A 58 5.98 5.06 1.62
CA ASP A 58 7.03 4.12 2.01
C ASP A 58 6.96 2.85 1.16
N LEU A 59 5.76 2.39 0.85
CA LEU A 59 5.58 1.21 0.01
C LEU A 59 6.08 1.47 -1.41
N GLU A 60 5.77 2.64 -1.92
CA GLU A 60 6.25 3.05 -3.24
C GLU A 60 7.77 3.13 -3.28
N GLN A 61 8.36 3.71 -2.23
CA GLN A 61 9.80 3.84 -2.13
C GLN A 61 10.47 2.47 -2.05
N TRP A 62 9.90 1.58 -1.25
CA TRP A 62 10.42 0.21 -1.15
C TRP A 62 10.42 -0.47 -2.52
N ALA A 63 9.33 -0.33 -3.25
CA ALA A 63 9.21 -0.95 -4.57
C ALA A 63 10.24 -0.39 -5.54
N GLU A 64 10.46 0.93 -5.48
CA GLU A 64 11.48 1.58 -6.31
C GLU A 64 12.87 1.04 -6.00
N ASP A 65 13.17 0.95 -4.71
CA ASP A 65 14.49 0.53 -4.25
C ASP A 65 14.79 -0.93 -4.60
N GLU A 66 13.72 -1.74 -4.64
CA GLU A 66 13.88 -3.17 -4.94
C GLU A 66 13.75 -3.48 -6.42
N ALA A 67 13.45 -2.48 -7.23
CA ALA A 67 13.26 -2.70 -8.67
C ALA A 67 14.57 -3.14 -9.31
N THR A 68 14.48 -4.16 -10.15
CA THR A 68 15.64 -4.69 -10.86
C THR A 68 15.24 -4.97 -12.31
N ILE A 69 16.24 -5.15 -13.15
CA ILE A 69 16.00 -5.50 -14.54
C ILE A 69 16.12 -7.01 -14.67
N ASN A 70 15.01 -7.67 -14.97
CA ASN A 70 14.97 -9.13 -15.12
C ASN A 70 15.54 -9.84 -13.88
N GLY A 71 15.21 -9.31 -12.68
CA GLY A 71 15.66 -9.87 -11.43
C GLY A 71 17.09 -9.53 -11.05
N ARG A 72 17.73 -8.63 -11.79
CA ARG A 72 19.08 -8.17 -11.47
C ARG A 72 19.07 -6.73 -11.02
N ALA A 73 20.04 -6.37 -10.22
CA ALA A 73 20.20 -4.98 -9.81
C ALA A 73 20.37 -4.10 -11.04
N ALA A 74 19.66 -2.99 -11.04
CA ALA A 74 19.71 -2.05 -12.13
C ALA A 74 21.05 -1.33 -12.18
#